data_e8134cabd86bbb950f6b6de49b71cbe2
#
_entry.id   e8134cabd86bbb950f6b6de49b71cbe2
#
_cell.length_a   1.000
_cell.length_b   1.000
_cell.length_c   1.000
_cell.angle_alpha   90.00
_cell.angle_beta   90.00
_cell.angle_gamma   90.00
#
_symmetry.space_group_name_H-M   'P 1'
#
loop_
_entity.id
_entity.type
_entity.pdbx_description
1 polymer ?
#
loop_
_entity_poly.entity_id
_entity_poly.type
_entity_poly.pdbx_seq_one_letter_code
_entity_poly.pdbx_strand_id
1 'polypeptide(L)'
;MNLDSFTLMAMSSLAVVLCGISFILNTSFTRNDSTGRIWSLGFMSGIVVAAGYGVEAAVPDAWWGLLVGNAAYIAAVGALWSGARLHNGRSPRLWIVAAVALVVVVATALQAADAGTWAGAPVLWLGLTSLSALGAIELQRGRLRRNINGRALSIVLWVVAVFMLARTISFLVSGPEGRSFSTYFNSGIAAVVTMALIISAAIAVSVLRVERGADSAVGDLSDGIFSRAGILSAESFVQTAEDHLERAEAARGGIALIGADVDRLPEVNIAFGRGAGDEAISTFAQTLRMTVPVMAAIGHQSAGRFFVLASVTSESEALALAERIQIALVDTPLPDRQKIRLTASLGIATSFDHGYALTALTAAVVSSVEQVKSAGGNHIVVGTSD
;
A
#
# COMPACT_ATOMS: atom_id res chain seq x y z
N MET A 1 38.25 -13.37 5.94
CA MET A 1 37.23 -14.43 6.14
C MET A 1 36.72 -14.81 4.74
N ASN A 2 37.17 -15.97 4.22
CA ASN A 2 36.61 -16.48 2.97
C ASN A 2 35.27 -17.17 3.32
N LEU A 3 34.16 -16.48 3.15
CA LEU A 3 32.84 -17.10 3.22
C LEU A 3 32.74 -18.04 2.01
N ASP A 4 32.53 -19.33 2.27
CA ASP A 4 32.36 -20.30 1.20
C ASP A 4 30.99 -20.10 0.50
N SER A 5 30.85 -20.57 -0.72
CA SER A 5 29.62 -20.42 -1.51
C SER A 5 28.41 -21.09 -0.84
N PHE A 6 28.64 -22.18 -0.10
CA PHE A 6 27.59 -22.88 0.62
C PHE A 6 26.98 -22.00 1.75
N THR A 7 27.85 -21.41 2.57
CA THR A 7 27.42 -20.49 3.65
C THR A 7 26.64 -19.30 3.10
N LEU A 8 27.10 -18.68 2.00
CA LEU A 8 26.41 -17.56 1.35
C LEU A 8 25.03 -17.98 0.80
N MET A 9 24.92 -19.15 0.20
CA MET A 9 23.66 -19.69 -0.30
C MET A 9 22.69 -19.99 0.86
N ALA A 10 23.19 -20.60 1.95
CA ALA A 10 22.38 -20.87 3.14
C ALA A 10 21.86 -19.59 3.80
N MET A 11 22.70 -18.56 3.94
CA MET A 11 22.30 -17.25 4.47
C MET A 11 21.27 -16.56 3.55
N SER A 12 21.45 -16.65 2.23
CA SER A 12 20.49 -16.13 1.26
C SER A 12 19.13 -16.84 1.39
N SER A 13 19.14 -18.17 1.50
CA SER A 13 17.90 -18.95 1.70
C SER A 13 17.19 -18.59 3.00
N LEU A 14 17.93 -18.41 4.10
CA LEU A 14 17.38 -17.98 5.37
C LEU A 14 16.75 -16.57 5.26
N ALA A 15 17.42 -15.63 4.62
CA ALA A 15 16.89 -14.29 4.39
C ALA A 15 15.59 -14.32 3.56
N VAL A 16 15.53 -15.15 2.52
CA VAL A 16 14.30 -15.35 1.71
C VAL A 16 13.16 -15.83 2.56
N VAL A 17 13.38 -16.86 3.39
CA VAL A 17 12.34 -17.46 4.24
C VAL A 17 11.85 -16.44 5.26
N LEU A 18 12.75 -15.76 5.96
CA LEU A 18 12.39 -14.77 6.99
C LEU A 18 11.62 -13.56 6.37
N CYS A 19 12.14 -12.98 5.29
CA CYS A 19 11.46 -11.90 4.59
C CYS A 19 10.10 -12.34 4.02
N GLY A 20 10.04 -13.55 3.45
CA GLY A 20 8.82 -14.12 2.90
C GLY A 20 7.74 -14.34 3.96
N ILE A 21 8.07 -14.98 5.07
CA ILE A 21 7.14 -15.20 6.19
C ILE A 21 6.67 -13.85 6.76
N SER A 22 7.59 -12.93 7.03
CA SER A 22 7.26 -11.60 7.55
C SER A 22 6.29 -10.85 6.63
N PHE A 23 6.54 -10.88 5.31
CA PHE A 23 5.68 -10.23 4.34
C PHE A 23 4.30 -10.89 4.24
N ILE A 24 4.23 -12.24 4.21
CA ILE A 24 2.98 -12.99 4.13
C ILE A 24 2.12 -12.75 5.37
N LEU A 25 2.70 -12.81 6.57
CA LEU A 25 1.98 -12.53 7.81
C LEU A 25 1.40 -11.11 7.81
N ASN A 26 2.21 -10.11 7.44
CA ASN A 26 1.75 -8.73 7.33
C ASN A 26 0.66 -8.55 6.25
N THR A 27 0.66 -9.39 5.21
CA THR A 27 -0.34 -9.36 4.12
C THR A 27 -1.65 -10.02 4.51
N SER A 28 -1.63 -11.09 5.30
CA SER A 28 -2.82 -11.86 5.68
C SER A 28 -3.82 -11.08 6.53
N PHE A 29 -3.35 -10.04 7.22
CA PHE A 29 -4.20 -9.16 8.03
C PHE A 29 -4.89 -8.04 7.23
N THR A 30 -4.60 -7.89 5.94
CA THR A 30 -5.19 -6.84 5.08
C THR A 30 -6.14 -7.48 4.07
N ARG A 31 -7.45 -7.31 4.24
CA ARG A 31 -8.46 -7.82 3.29
C ARG A 31 -8.40 -7.02 1.98
N ASN A 32 -8.48 -7.75 0.85
CA ASN A 32 -8.78 -7.26 -0.51
C ASN A 32 -7.70 -6.46 -1.28
N ASP A 33 -6.42 -6.56 -0.91
CA ASP A 33 -5.34 -5.98 -1.72
C ASP A 33 -4.86 -6.98 -2.80
N SER A 34 -5.35 -6.82 -4.04
CA SER A 34 -4.95 -7.65 -5.18
C SER A 34 -3.46 -7.51 -5.53
N THR A 35 -2.86 -6.34 -5.33
CA THR A 35 -1.43 -6.08 -5.53
C THR A 35 -0.60 -6.83 -4.48
N GLY A 36 -1.00 -6.73 -3.21
CA GLY A 36 -0.35 -7.44 -2.12
C GLY A 36 -0.40 -8.96 -2.31
N ARG A 37 -1.50 -9.51 -2.84
CA ARG A 37 -1.59 -10.95 -3.18
C ARG A 37 -0.57 -11.37 -4.22
N ILE A 38 -0.38 -10.60 -5.29
CA ILE A 38 0.64 -10.92 -6.31
C ILE A 38 2.05 -10.87 -5.72
N TRP A 39 2.37 -9.86 -4.92
CA TRP A 39 3.66 -9.78 -4.26
C TRP A 39 3.88 -10.90 -3.23
N SER A 40 2.83 -11.31 -2.49
CA SER A 40 2.89 -12.48 -1.60
C SER A 40 3.21 -13.77 -2.37
N LEU A 41 2.60 -13.98 -3.55
CA LEU A 41 2.97 -15.09 -4.43
C LEU A 41 4.45 -15.04 -4.82
N GLY A 42 5.00 -13.84 -5.05
CA GLY A 42 6.44 -13.68 -5.31
C GLY A 42 7.31 -14.14 -4.16
N PHE A 43 6.99 -13.74 -2.92
CA PHE A 43 7.74 -14.18 -1.73
C PHE A 43 7.55 -15.67 -1.44
N MET A 44 6.34 -16.23 -1.62
CA MET A 44 6.12 -17.67 -1.52
C MET A 44 6.95 -18.43 -2.55
N SER A 45 7.01 -17.94 -3.79
CA SER A 45 7.87 -18.53 -4.83
C SER A 45 9.34 -18.48 -4.43
N GLY A 46 9.81 -17.41 -3.78
CA GLY A 46 11.15 -17.30 -3.23
C GLY A 46 11.46 -18.42 -2.20
N ILE A 47 10.51 -18.73 -1.31
CA ILE A 47 10.66 -19.85 -0.37
C ILE A 47 10.76 -21.18 -1.13
N VAL A 48 9.98 -21.37 -2.19
CA VAL A 48 10.06 -22.56 -3.04
C VAL A 48 11.42 -22.65 -3.78
N VAL A 49 12.01 -21.52 -4.19
CA VAL A 49 13.38 -21.48 -4.72
C VAL A 49 14.38 -22.05 -3.72
N ALA A 50 14.33 -21.56 -2.47
CA ALA A 50 15.23 -22.03 -1.42
C ALA A 50 15.06 -23.53 -1.13
N ALA A 51 13.83 -24.01 -1.09
CA ALA A 51 13.53 -25.44 -0.91
C ALA A 51 13.99 -26.28 -2.11
N GLY A 52 13.73 -25.86 -3.35
CA GLY A 52 14.11 -26.58 -4.56
C GLY A 52 15.62 -26.75 -4.69
N TYR A 53 16.38 -25.67 -4.53
CA TYR A 53 17.85 -25.75 -4.56
C TYR A 53 18.43 -26.47 -3.32
N GLY A 54 17.78 -26.38 -2.17
CA GLY A 54 18.17 -27.12 -0.99
C GLY A 54 18.00 -28.64 -1.18
N VAL A 55 16.94 -29.07 -1.83
CA VAL A 55 16.72 -30.50 -2.16
C VAL A 55 17.74 -30.98 -3.19
N GLU A 56 17.98 -30.19 -4.25
CA GLU A 56 19.01 -30.55 -5.26
C GLU A 56 20.39 -30.71 -4.62
N ALA A 57 20.75 -29.82 -3.69
CA ALA A 57 22.04 -29.90 -3.00
C ALA A 57 22.16 -31.03 -1.99
N ALA A 58 21.04 -31.49 -1.39
CA ALA A 58 21.03 -32.47 -0.31
C ALA A 58 20.75 -33.91 -0.78
N VAL A 59 20.06 -34.08 -1.91
CA VAL A 59 19.58 -35.39 -2.38
C VAL A 59 20.25 -35.71 -3.72
N PRO A 60 21.00 -36.82 -3.82
CA PRO A 60 21.59 -37.25 -5.08
C PRO A 60 20.55 -37.44 -6.17
N ASP A 61 20.87 -37.06 -7.38
CA ASP A 61 20.01 -37.18 -8.56
C ASP A 61 18.65 -36.45 -8.50
N ALA A 62 18.49 -35.50 -7.57
CA ALA A 62 17.27 -34.70 -7.43
C ALA A 62 17.20 -33.53 -8.43
N TRP A 63 17.48 -33.77 -9.72
CA TRP A 63 17.40 -32.76 -10.79
C TRP A 63 16.05 -32.02 -10.86
N TRP A 64 14.96 -32.66 -10.40
CA TRP A 64 13.65 -32.04 -10.29
C TRP A 64 13.60 -30.89 -9.28
N GLY A 65 14.48 -30.91 -8.27
CA GLY A 65 14.64 -29.80 -7.33
C GLY A 65 15.14 -28.53 -8.03
N LEU A 66 16.09 -28.68 -8.96
CA LEU A 66 16.58 -27.61 -9.81
C LEU A 66 15.48 -27.07 -10.72
N LEU A 67 14.67 -27.94 -11.31
CA LEU A 67 13.55 -27.58 -12.18
C LEU A 67 12.52 -26.74 -11.43
N VAL A 68 12.11 -27.18 -10.23
CA VAL A 68 11.16 -26.45 -9.37
C VAL A 68 11.77 -25.14 -8.92
N GLY A 69 13.05 -25.12 -8.52
CA GLY A 69 13.77 -23.91 -8.10
C GLY A 69 13.83 -22.85 -9.22
N ASN A 70 14.19 -23.27 -10.43
CA ASN A 70 14.28 -22.39 -11.60
C ASN A 70 12.92 -21.79 -11.98
N ALA A 71 11.87 -22.61 -12.02
CA ALA A 71 10.51 -22.14 -12.29
C ALA A 71 10.02 -21.13 -11.23
N ALA A 72 10.24 -21.46 -9.96
CA ALA A 72 9.87 -20.61 -8.84
C ALA A 72 10.65 -19.27 -8.85
N TYR A 73 11.91 -19.27 -9.30
CA TYR A 73 12.70 -18.04 -9.38
C TYR A 73 12.13 -17.08 -10.43
N ILE A 74 11.75 -17.58 -11.60
CA ILE A 74 11.03 -16.79 -12.61
C ILE A 74 9.72 -16.25 -12.03
N ALA A 75 8.95 -17.08 -11.33
CA ALA A 75 7.71 -16.66 -10.69
C ALA A 75 7.92 -15.56 -9.63
N ALA A 76 8.98 -15.67 -8.81
CA ALA A 76 9.29 -14.67 -7.79
C ALA A 76 9.58 -13.28 -8.39
N VAL A 77 10.50 -13.19 -9.35
CA VAL A 77 10.84 -11.93 -10.01
C VAL A 77 9.69 -11.42 -10.89
N GLY A 78 8.99 -12.33 -11.58
CA GLY A 78 7.83 -12.01 -12.39
C GLY A 78 6.66 -11.44 -11.58
N ALA A 79 6.48 -11.90 -10.34
CA ALA A 79 5.49 -11.35 -9.42
C ALA A 79 5.82 -9.92 -8.99
N LEU A 80 7.10 -9.56 -8.80
CA LEU A 80 7.49 -8.17 -8.54
C LEU A 80 7.08 -7.24 -9.70
N TRP A 81 7.39 -7.63 -10.93
CA TRP A 81 6.95 -6.90 -12.13
C TRP A 81 5.44 -6.83 -12.27
N SER A 82 4.74 -7.96 -12.15
CA SER A 82 3.27 -8.04 -12.30
C SER A 82 2.55 -7.23 -11.24
N GLY A 83 3.04 -7.25 -10.00
CA GLY A 83 2.51 -6.45 -8.91
C GLY A 83 2.76 -4.95 -9.10
N ALA A 84 3.94 -4.55 -9.61
CA ALA A 84 4.23 -3.16 -9.94
C ALA A 84 3.29 -2.64 -11.06
N ARG A 85 2.98 -3.47 -12.07
CA ARG A 85 1.99 -3.15 -13.11
C ARG A 85 0.60 -2.92 -12.51
N LEU A 86 0.16 -3.84 -11.65
CA LEU A 86 -1.15 -3.72 -11.00
C LEU A 86 -1.20 -2.51 -10.07
N HIS A 87 -0.12 -2.19 -9.38
CA HIS A 87 0.00 -0.98 -8.57
C HIS A 87 -0.18 0.29 -9.42
N ASN A 88 0.35 0.31 -10.64
CA ASN A 88 0.17 1.40 -11.61
C ASN A 88 -1.19 1.38 -12.34
N GLY A 89 -2.14 0.53 -11.93
CA GLY A 89 -3.46 0.41 -12.56
C GLY A 89 -3.46 -0.35 -13.90
N ARG A 90 -2.41 -1.13 -14.19
CA ARG A 90 -2.26 -1.90 -15.43
C ARG A 90 -2.50 -3.39 -15.18
N SER A 91 -2.93 -4.13 -16.21
CA SER A 91 -3.11 -5.58 -16.12
C SER A 91 -1.81 -6.30 -15.73
N PRO A 92 -1.81 -7.28 -14.80
CA PRO A 92 -0.59 -7.89 -14.26
C PRO A 92 0.16 -8.79 -15.25
N ARG A 93 -0.50 -9.30 -16.31
CA ARG A 93 0.10 -10.15 -17.36
C ARG A 93 0.85 -11.38 -16.83
N LEU A 94 0.30 -12.05 -15.82
CA LEU A 94 0.88 -13.26 -15.22
C LEU A 94 1.12 -14.38 -16.24
N TRP A 95 0.38 -14.42 -17.35
CA TRP A 95 0.59 -15.38 -18.42
C TRP A 95 1.98 -15.27 -19.07
N ILE A 96 2.58 -14.06 -19.14
CA ILE A 96 3.95 -13.87 -19.64
C ILE A 96 4.95 -14.52 -18.68
N VAL A 97 4.75 -14.34 -17.36
CA VAL A 97 5.58 -14.96 -16.33
C VAL A 97 5.49 -16.49 -16.43
N ALA A 98 4.28 -17.02 -16.59
CA ALA A 98 4.06 -18.46 -16.78
C ALA A 98 4.72 -19.00 -18.05
N ALA A 99 4.66 -18.24 -19.17
CA ALA A 99 5.30 -18.63 -20.42
C ALA A 99 6.83 -18.67 -20.28
N VAL A 100 7.44 -17.64 -19.65
CA VAL A 100 8.89 -17.63 -19.39
C VAL A 100 9.28 -18.77 -18.45
N ALA A 101 8.51 -19.03 -17.39
CA ALA A 101 8.75 -20.15 -16.49
C ALA A 101 8.70 -21.50 -17.24
N LEU A 102 7.72 -21.68 -18.11
CA LEU A 102 7.60 -22.90 -18.94
C LEU A 102 8.84 -23.10 -19.84
N VAL A 103 9.29 -22.04 -20.51
CA VAL A 103 10.51 -22.11 -21.35
C VAL A 103 11.73 -22.53 -20.51
N VAL A 104 11.89 -21.97 -19.30
CA VAL A 104 12.98 -22.33 -18.39
C VAL A 104 12.85 -23.77 -17.92
N VAL A 105 11.65 -24.23 -17.57
CA VAL A 105 11.37 -25.63 -17.18
C VAL A 105 11.76 -26.60 -18.30
N VAL A 106 11.34 -26.31 -19.53
CA VAL A 106 11.66 -27.15 -20.69
C VAL A 106 13.17 -27.18 -20.95
N ALA A 107 13.82 -26.01 -20.91
CA ALA A 107 15.28 -25.93 -21.09
C ALA A 107 16.05 -26.71 -20.00
N THR A 108 15.62 -26.59 -18.73
CA THR A 108 16.21 -27.33 -17.62
C THR A 108 16.01 -28.85 -17.79
N ALA A 109 14.81 -29.29 -18.13
CA ALA A 109 14.49 -30.72 -18.32
C ALA A 109 15.28 -31.34 -19.48
N LEU A 110 15.42 -30.64 -20.61
CA LEU A 110 16.18 -31.10 -21.77
C LEU A 110 17.69 -31.22 -21.51
N GLN A 111 18.22 -30.43 -20.60
CA GLN A 111 19.67 -30.39 -20.29
C GLN A 111 20.03 -31.14 -19.01
N ALA A 112 19.05 -31.65 -18.26
CA ALA A 112 19.27 -32.21 -16.93
C ALA A 112 20.25 -33.39 -16.92
N ALA A 113 20.27 -34.23 -17.97
CA ALA A 113 21.17 -35.37 -18.07
C ALA A 113 22.64 -34.98 -18.35
N ASP A 114 22.86 -33.90 -19.12
CA ASP A 114 24.17 -33.56 -19.63
C ASP A 114 24.87 -32.43 -18.86
N ALA A 115 24.11 -31.47 -18.35
CA ALA A 115 24.60 -30.22 -17.77
C ALA A 115 24.61 -30.20 -16.23
N GLY A 116 24.05 -31.20 -15.56
CA GLY A 116 23.99 -31.29 -14.10
C GLY A 116 23.38 -30.04 -13.46
N THR A 117 24.05 -29.47 -12.47
CA THR A 117 23.63 -28.27 -11.73
C THR A 117 23.48 -26.99 -12.60
N TRP A 118 24.04 -27.00 -13.81
CA TRP A 118 23.93 -25.88 -14.76
C TRP A 118 22.83 -26.04 -15.80
N ALA A 119 21.99 -27.08 -15.67
CA ALA A 119 20.90 -27.33 -16.59
C ALA A 119 19.90 -26.16 -16.61
N GLY A 120 19.65 -25.60 -17.81
CA GLY A 120 18.78 -24.46 -18.02
C GLY A 120 19.31 -23.11 -17.53
N ALA A 121 20.50 -23.04 -16.93
CA ALA A 121 21.05 -21.84 -16.30
C ALA A 121 21.08 -20.60 -17.22
N PRO A 122 21.58 -20.65 -18.46
CA PRO A 122 21.57 -19.48 -19.34
C PRO A 122 20.16 -18.98 -19.66
N VAL A 123 19.21 -19.89 -19.86
CA VAL A 123 17.82 -19.55 -20.16
C VAL A 123 17.14 -18.92 -18.94
N LEU A 124 17.40 -19.47 -17.74
CA LEU A 124 16.96 -18.89 -16.47
C LEU A 124 17.46 -17.44 -16.31
N TRP A 125 18.77 -17.22 -16.48
CA TRP A 125 19.37 -15.90 -16.28
C TRP A 125 18.89 -14.88 -17.29
N LEU A 126 18.64 -15.25 -18.55
CA LEU A 126 18.00 -14.40 -19.56
C LEU A 126 16.55 -14.07 -19.18
N GLY A 127 15.80 -15.03 -18.65
CA GLY A 127 14.47 -14.81 -18.12
C GLY A 127 14.45 -13.82 -16.95
N LEU A 128 15.37 -14.00 -15.98
CA LEU A 128 15.57 -13.09 -14.86
C LEU A 128 15.99 -11.69 -15.31
N THR A 129 16.93 -11.59 -16.27
CA THR A 129 17.34 -10.32 -16.90
C THR A 129 16.14 -9.57 -17.45
N SER A 130 15.33 -10.25 -18.28
CA SER A 130 14.17 -9.66 -18.95
C SER A 130 13.10 -9.20 -17.98
N LEU A 131 12.75 -10.05 -16.99
CA LEU A 131 11.72 -9.71 -16.00
C LEU A 131 12.18 -8.64 -15.02
N SER A 132 13.45 -8.64 -14.62
CA SER A 132 14.03 -7.59 -13.77
C SER A 132 14.05 -6.24 -14.51
N ALA A 133 14.48 -6.21 -15.78
CA ALA A 133 14.46 -5.00 -16.59
C ALA A 133 13.03 -4.46 -16.79
N LEU A 134 12.06 -5.34 -17.10
CA LEU A 134 10.65 -4.97 -17.18
C LEU A 134 10.10 -4.43 -15.85
N GLY A 135 10.50 -5.03 -14.73
CA GLY A 135 10.16 -4.57 -13.39
C GLY A 135 10.73 -3.19 -13.10
N ALA A 136 12.01 -2.99 -13.39
CA ALA A 136 12.69 -1.71 -13.19
C ALA A 136 12.05 -0.59 -14.02
N ILE A 137 11.72 -0.86 -15.29
CA ILE A 137 11.02 0.09 -16.16
C ILE A 137 9.61 0.40 -15.64
N GLU A 138 8.88 -0.59 -15.14
CA GLU A 138 7.54 -0.38 -14.62
C GLU A 138 7.54 0.46 -13.33
N LEU A 139 8.54 0.28 -12.46
CA LEU A 139 8.72 1.08 -11.24
C LEU A 139 9.09 2.56 -11.55
N GLN A 140 9.63 2.84 -12.73
CA GLN A 140 9.91 4.20 -13.21
C GLN A 140 8.70 4.85 -13.89
N ARG A 141 7.53 4.21 -13.89
CA ARG A 141 6.30 4.69 -14.52
C ARG A 141 5.22 5.01 -13.49
N GLY A 142 4.24 5.79 -13.91
CA GLY A 142 3.02 6.06 -13.15
C GLY A 142 3.27 6.59 -11.73
N ARG A 143 2.49 6.10 -10.79
CA ARG A 143 2.55 6.51 -9.37
C ARG A 143 3.87 6.15 -8.69
N LEU A 144 4.47 5.02 -9.07
CA LEU A 144 5.72 4.52 -8.48
C LEU A 144 6.94 5.40 -8.79
N ARG A 145 6.93 6.16 -9.88
CA ARG A 145 8.03 7.06 -10.27
C ARG A 145 8.33 8.13 -9.22
N ARG A 146 7.32 8.61 -8.52
CA ARG A 146 7.45 9.68 -7.49
C ARG A 146 7.86 9.13 -6.14
N ASN A 147 7.72 7.81 -5.93
CA ASN A 147 8.00 7.17 -4.65
C ASN A 147 9.48 6.80 -4.52
N ILE A 148 10.11 7.15 -3.37
CA ILE A 148 11.52 6.87 -3.11
C ILE A 148 11.81 5.37 -3.04
N ASN A 149 10.88 4.58 -2.45
CA ASN A 149 11.01 3.13 -2.33
C ASN A 149 10.86 2.44 -3.69
N GLY A 150 9.96 2.95 -4.54
CA GLY A 150 9.84 2.51 -5.94
C GLY A 150 11.10 2.75 -6.75
N ARG A 151 11.75 3.93 -6.58
CA ARG A 151 13.03 4.25 -7.22
C ARG A 151 14.17 3.36 -6.72
N ALA A 152 14.27 3.15 -5.40
CA ALA A 152 15.28 2.28 -4.82
C ALA A 152 15.15 0.85 -5.35
N LEU A 153 13.95 0.28 -5.36
CA LEU A 153 13.71 -1.06 -5.92
C LEU A 153 13.99 -1.11 -7.42
N SER A 154 13.70 -0.06 -8.17
CA SER A 154 14.05 0.02 -9.60
C SER A 154 15.57 -0.07 -9.83
N ILE A 155 16.37 0.64 -9.04
CA ILE A 155 17.83 0.59 -9.12
C ILE A 155 18.32 -0.84 -8.83
N VAL A 156 17.82 -1.48 -7.79
CA VAL A 156 18.17 -2.85 -7.45
C VAL A 156 17.82 -3.83 -8.58
N LEU A 157 16.64 -3.69 -9.19
CA LEU A 157 16.24 -4.54 -10.32
C LEU A 157 17.11 -4.31 -11.57
N TRP A 158 17.58 -3.08 -11.82
CA TRP A 158 18.56 -2.82 -12.88
C TRP A 158 19.91 -3.48 -12.60
N VAL A 159 20.40 -3.40 -11.35
CA VAL A 159 21.63 -4.10 -10.93
C VAL A 159 21.50 -5.60 -11.15
N VAL A 160 20.38 -6.20 -10.76
CA VAL A 160 20.12 -7.64 -11.00
C VAL A 160 20.07 -7.97 -12.49
N ALA A 161 19.39 -7.16 -13.31
CA ALA A 161 19.30 -7.38 -14.76
C ALA A 161 20.69 -7.36 -15.41
N VAL A 162 21.50 -6.34 -15.10
CA VAL A 162 22.86 -6.20 -15.64
C VAL A 162 23.76 -7.36 -15.15
N PHE A 163 23.68 -7.71 -13.87
CA PHE A 163 24.45 -8.80 -13.29
C PHE A 163 24.10 -10.16 -13.95
N MET A 164 22.81 -10.47 -14.09
CA MET A 164 22.36 -11.73 -14.70
C MET A 164 22.72 -11.82 -16.19
N LEU A 165 22.65 -10.69 -16.91
CA LEU A 165 23.10 -10.63 -18.29
C LEU A 165 24.61 -10.87 -18.41
N ALA A 166 25.42 -10.19 -17.61
CA ALA A 166 26.87 -10.35 -17.59
C ALA A 166 27.27 -11.78 -17.19
N ARG A 167 26.55 -12.37 -16.22
CA ARG A 167 26.71 -13.77 -15.81
C ARG A 167 26.45 -14.73 -16.97
N THR A 168 25.38 -14.50 -17.72
CA THR A 168 25.05 -15.29 -18.92
C THR A 168 26.16 -15.21 -19.97
N ILE A 169 26.60 -14.00 -20.30
CA ILE A 169 27.68 -13.79 -21.28
C ILE A 169 28.96 -14.47 -20.83
N SER A 170 29.37 -14.27 -19.57
CA SER A 170 30.59 -14.88 -19.03
C SER A 170 30.52 -16.41 -19.07
N PHE A 171 29.39 -17.01 -18.74
CA PHE A 171 29.15 -18.44 -18.82
C PHE A 171 29.28 -19.01 -20.25
N LEU A 172 28.65 -18.33 -21.21
CA LEU A 172 28.65 -18.76 -22.61
C LEU A 172 30.00 -18.62 -23.28
N VAL A 173 30.83 -17.62 -22.85
CA VAL A 173 32.16 -17.37 -23.43
C VAL A 173 33.23 -18.23 -22.81
N SER A 174 33.22 -18.39 -21.47
CA SER A 174 34.34 -19.02 -20.74
C SER A 174 33.95 -20.32 -20.01
N GLY A 175 32.70 -20.70 -20.04
CA GLY A 175 32.19 -21.87 -19.32
C GLY A 175 32.15 -21.69 -17.79
N PRO A 176 31.63 -22.68 -17.03
CA PRO A 176 31.49 -22.60 -15.58
C PRO A 176 32.83 -22.58 -14.84
N GLU A 177 33.88 -23.17 -15.42
CA GLU A 177 35.22 -23.22 -14.86
C GLU A 177 36.13 -22.06 -15.32
N GLY A 178 35.65 -21.25 -16.25
CA GLY A 178 36.35 -20.10 -16.76
C GLY A 178 36.67 -19.07 -15.67
N ARG A 179 37.88 -18.51 -15.72
CA ARG A 179 38.37 -17.58 -14.69
C ARG A 179 37.46 -16.41 -14.42
N SER A 180 36.83 -15.84 -15.47
CA SER A 180 35.89 -14.73 -15.33
C SER A 180 34.63 -15.15 -14.58
N PHE A 181 34.07 -16.31 -14.92
CA PHE A 181 32.88 -16.81 -14.29
C PHE A 181 33.11 -17.24 -12.84
N SER A 182 34.16 -18.02 -12.59
CA SER A 182 34.50 -18.52 -11.26
C SER A 182 34.88 -17.41 -10.27
N THR A 183 35.47 -16.31 -10.76
CA THR A 183 35.91 -15.19 -9.91
C THR A 183 34.77 -14.20 -9.64
N TYR A 184 33.97 -13.79 -10.65
CA TYR A 184 33.07 -12.66 -10.55
C TYR A 184 31.58 -13.04 -10.63
N PHE A 185 31.24 -14.22 -11.15
CA PHE A 185 29.86 -14.64 -11.42
C PHE A 185 29.49 -15.99 -10.82
N ASN A 186 30.27 -16.49 -9.85
CA ASN A 186 29.97 -17.73 -9.15
C ASN A 186 28.66 -17.67 -8.35
N SER A 187 28.20 -18.83 -7.88
CA SER A 187 26.95 -18.95 -7.16
C SER A 187 26.92 -18.18 -5.83
N GLY A 188 28.08 -18.01 -5.16
CA GLY A 188 28.17 -17.22 -3.93
C GLY A 188 27.89 -15.74 -4.16
N ILE A 189 28.51 -15.13 -5.20
CA ILE A 189 28.22 -13.72 -5.55
C ILE A 189 26.78 -13.55 -5.99
N ALA A 190 26.26 -14.49 -6.78
CA ALA A 190 24.86 -14.47 -7.17
C ALA A 190 23.90 -14.54 -5.95
N ALA A 191 24.24 -15.32 -4.92
CA ALA A 191 23.47 -15.38 -3.68
C ALA A 191 23.44 -14.02 -2.95
N VAL A 192 24.57 -13.30 -2.89
CA VAL A 192 24.64 -11.94 -2.30
C VAL A 192 23.76 -10.96 -3.07
N VAL A 193 23.82 -10.96 -4.40
CA VAL A 193 22.98 -10.10 -5.25
C VAL A 193 21.49 -10.43 -5.05
N THR A 194 21.15 -11.71 -4.97
CA THR A 194 19.78 -12.17 -4.72
C THR A 194 19.30 -11.75 -3.33
N MET A 195 20.14 -11.87 -2.30
CA MET A 195 19.83 -11.44 -0.93
C MET A 195 19.55 -9.94 -0.87
N ALA A 196 20.39 -9.13 -1.53
CA ALA A 196 20.16 -7.69 -1.62
C ALA A 196 18.83 -7.36 -2.31
N LEU A 197 18.46 -8.06 -3.39
CA LEU A 197 17.17 -7.92 -4.05
C LEU A 197 16.00 -8.23 -3.11
N ILE A 198 16.07 -9.36 -2.40
CA ILE A 198 14.97 -9.81 -1.55
C ILE A 198 14.73 -8.85 -0.39
N ILE A 199 15.80 -8.42 0.29
CA ILE A 199 15.70 -7.47 1.40
C ILE A 199 15.13 -6.13 0.90
N SER A 200 15.67 -5.62 -0.21
CA SER A 200 15.20 -4.37 -0.81
C SER A 200 13.73 -4.47 -1.27
N ALA A 201 13.36 -5.61 -1.87
CA ALA A 201 11.98 -5.86 -2.30
C ALA A 201 11.04 -5.95 -1.09
N ALA A 202 11.42 -6.66 -0.02
CA ALA A 202 10.61 -6.79 1.18
C ALA A 202 10.35 -5.43 1.84
N ILE A 203 11.36 -4.59 1.98
CA ILE A 203 11.23 -3.24 2.53
C ILE A 203 10.38 -2.37 1.61
N ALA A 204 10.74 -2.25 0.32
CA ALA A 204 10.07 -1.36 -0.61
C ALA A 204 8.60 -1.73 -0.80
N VAL A 205 8.29 -3.02 -0.98
CA VAL A 205 6.93 -3.50 -1.18
C VAL A 205 6.09 -3.37 0.09
N SER A 206 6.67 -3.57 1.29
CA SER A 206 5.97 -3.35 2.55
C SER A 206 5.58 -1.89 2.74
N VAL A 207 6.49 -0.96 2.46
CA VAL A 207 6.21 0.48 2.55
C VAL A 207 5.20 0.91 1.49
N LEU A 208 5.35 0.50 0.23
CA LEU A 208 4.40 0.80 -0.84
C LEU A 208 2.98 0.30 -0.55
N ARG A 209 2.85 -0.80 0.21
CA ARG A 209 1.53 -1.28 0.66
C ARG A 209 0.94 -0.41 1.75
N VAL A 210 1.75 -0.01 2.75
CA VAL A 210 1.29 0.87 3.82
C VAL A 210 0.84 2.21 3.26
N GLU A 211 1.62 2.80 2.36
CA GLU A 211 1.27 4.04 1.66
C GLU A 211 -0.02 3.88 0.84
N ARG A 212 -0.14 2.78 0.07
CA ARG A 212 -1.37 2.51 -0.68
C ARG A 212 -2.57 2.26 0.22
N GLY A 213 -2.38 1.61 1.37
CA GLY A 213 -3.43 1.43 2.37
C GLY A 213 -3.88 2.76 2.97
N ALA A 214 -2.97 3.69 3.18
CA ALA A 214 -3.26 5.06 3.59
C ALA A 214 -3.94 5.87 2.46
N ASP A 215 -3.42 5.77 1.23
CA ASP A 215 -4.01 6.40 0.03
C ASP A 215 -5.36 5.77 -0.35
N SER A 216 -5.56 4.46 -0.15
CA SER A 216 -6.85 3.81 -0.42
C SER A 216 -7.87 4.12 0.66
N ALA A 217 -7.48 4.25 1.92
CA ALA A 217 -8.38 4.76 2.96
C ALA A 217 -8.79 6.23 2.70
N VAL A 218 -7.90 7.02 2.05
CA VAL A 218 -8.17 8.39 1.62
C VAL A 218 -8.73 8.45 0.19
N GLY A 219 -8.32 7.59 -0.72
CA GLY A 219 -8.64 7.63 -2.16
C GLY A 219 -9.91 6.86 -2.54
N ASP A 220 -10.21 5.70 -1.94
CA ASP A 220 -11.50 5.01 -2.11
C ASP A 220 -12.65 5.83 -1.49
N LEU A 221 -12.33 6.62 -0.48
CA LEU A 221 -13.24 7.60 0.09
C LEU A 221 -13.38 8.85 -0.82
N SER A 222 -12.34 9.26 -1.56
CA SER A 222 -12.41 10.44 -2.43
C SER A 222 -12.95 10.18 -3.84
N ASP A 223 -12.75 8.98 -4.41
CA ASP A 223 -13.13 8.74 -5.83
C ASP A 223 -14.45 7.97 -6.05
N GLY A 224 -14.97 7.24 -5.05
CA GLY A 224 -16.15 6.41 -5.26
C GLY A 224 -17.34 6.73 -4.36
N ILE A 225 -17.15 6.72 -3.05
CA ILE A 225 -18.25 6.90 -2.07
C ILE A 225 -18.47 8.36 -1.78
N PHE A 226 -17.40 9.16 -1.62
CA PHE A 226 -17.53 10.59 -1.34
C PHE A 226 -18.02 11.38 -2.53
N SER A 227 -17.57 11.08 -3.75
CA SER A 227 -18.10 11.70 -4.96
C SER A 227 -19.60 11.44 -5.14
N ARG A 228 -20.07 10.22 -4.85
CA ARG A 228 -21.51 9.89 -4.87
C ARG A 228 -22.30 10.53 -3.74
N ALA A 229 -21.69 10.71 -2.58
CA ALA A 229 -22.30 11.38 -1.43
C ALA A 229 -22.16 12.91 -1.49
N GLY A 230 -21.47 13.47 -2.49
CA GLY A 230 -21.21 14.92 -2.58
C GLY A 230 -20.28 15.43 -1.48
N ILE A 231 -19.32 14.60 -1.03
CA ILE A 231 -18.30 14.97 -0.04
C ILE A 231 -17.03 15.36 -0.79
N LEU A 232 -16.49 16.51 -0.46
CA LEU A 232 -15.31 17.10 -1.10
C LEU A 232 -14.02 16.54 -0.52
N SER A 233 -12.97 16.46 -1.34
CA SER A 233 -11.61 16.29 -0.83
C SER A 233 -11.20 17.49 0.02
N ALA A 234 -10.15 17.35 0.85
CA ALA A 234 -9.67 18.44 1.68
C ALA A 234 -9.32 19.70 0.87
N GLU A 235 -8.68 19.54 -0.28
CA GLU A 235 -8.31 20.63 -1.18
C GLU A 235 -9.54 21.31 -1.82
N SER A 236 -10.49 20.50 -2.35
CA SER A 236 -11.73 21.02 -2.93
C SER A 236 -12.64 21.66 -1.89
N PHE A 237 -12.61 21.14 -0.64
CA PHE A 237 -13.35 21.76 0.46
C PHE A 237 -12.82 23.15 0.79
N VAL A 238 -11.51 23.34 0.87
CA VAL A 238 -10.90 24.66 1.15
C VAL A 238 -11.35 25.69 0.12
N GLN A 239 -11.23 25.36 -1.18
CA GLN A 239 -11.68 26.28 -2.25
C GLN A 239 -13.17 26.62 -2.14
N THR A 240 -14.01 25.59 -1.96
CA THR A 240 -15.46 25.77 -1.83
C THR A 240 -15.82 26.58 -0.57
N ALA A 241 -15.12 26.34 0.53
CA ALA A 241 -15.36 27.01 1.79
C ALA A 241 -14.96 28.51 1.71
N GLU A 242 -13.82 28.82 1.11
CA GLU A 242 -13.39 30.21 0.88
C GLU A 242 -14.43 30.96 0.03
N ASP A 243 -14.87 30.40 -1.09
CA ASP A 243 -15.93 30.98 -1.93
C ASP A 243 -17.25 31.20 -1.18
N HIS A 244 -17.63 30.29 -0.27
CA HIS A 244 -18.85 30.43 0.53
C HIS A 244 -18.69 31.51 1.60
N LEU A 245 -17.53 31.60 2.25
CA LEU A 245 -17.22 32.59 3.27
C LEU A 245 -17.19 34.00 2.68
N GLU A 246 -16.55 34.21 1.52
CA GLU A 246 -16.52 35.51 0.82
C GLU A 246 -17.94 35.99 0.47
N ARG A 247 -18.80 35.08 -0.04
CA ARG A 247 -20.20 35.43 -0.35
C ARG A 247 -21.02 35.72 0.89
N ALA A 248 -20.80 34.98 1.97
CA ALA A 248 -21.49 35.21 3.24
C ALA A 248 -21.05 36.53 3.88
N GLU A 249 -19.78 36.87 3.83
CA GLU A 249 -19.27 38.13 4.31
C GLU A 249 -19.90 39.32 3.57
N ALA A 250 -19.91 39.24 2.22
CA ALA A 250 -20.55 40.26 1.38
C ALA A 250 -22.04 40.46 1.70
N ALA A 251 -22.75 39.34 2.01
CA ALA A 251 -24.14 39.32 2.36
C ALA A 251 -24.41 39.53 3.86
N ARG A 252 -23.38 39.65 4.70
CA ARG A 252 -23.45 39.64 6.18
C ARG A 252 -24.27 38.45 6.73
N GLY A 253 -24.15 37.31 6.07
CA GLY A 253 -24.82 36.07 6.47
C GLY A 253 -23.98 35.27 7.46
N GLY A 254 -24.62 34.58 8.40
CA GLY A 254 -23.93 33.72 9.36
C GLY A 254 -23.46 32.42 8.73
N ILE A 255 -22.29 31.98 9.06
CA ILE A 255 -21.70 30.69 8.68
C ILE A 255 -21.23 29.96 9.95
N ALA A 256 -21.46 28.65 9.98
CA ALA A 256 -20.87 27.76 10.95
C ALA A 256 -19.93 26.76 10.25
N LEU A 257 -18.74 26.56 10.80
CA LEU A 257 -17.87 25.43 10.51
C LEU A 257 -17.98 24.43 11.65
N ILE A 258 -18.34 23.21 11.35
CA ILE A 258 -18.45 22.10 12.31
C ILE A 258 -17.38 21.07 11.94
N GLY A 259 -16.47 20.78 12.83
CA GLY A 259 -15.54 19.65 12.73
C GLY A 259 -16.12 18.46 13.46
N ALA A 260 -16.12 17.32 12.82
CA ALA A 260 -16.61 16.07 13.37
C ALA A 260 -15.56 14.99 13.19
N ASP A 261 -15.16 14.33 14.26
CA ASP A 261 -14.10 13.32 14.27
C ASP A 261 -14.64 12.04 14.95
N VAL A 262 -14.61 10.92 14.22
CA VAL A 262 -15.10 9.62 14.72
C VAL A 262 -14.29 9.18 15.92
N ASP A 263 -14.97 8.87 17.03
CA ASP A 263 -14.33 8.41 18.24
C ASP A 263 -13.83 6.97 18.11
N ARG A 264 -12.71 6.69 18.77
CA ARG A 264 -12.14 5.34 18.90
C ARG A 264 -11.98 4.57 17.60
N LEU A 265 -11.75 5.25 16.49
CA LEU A 265 -11.51 4.60 15.20
C LEU A 265 -10.29 3.65 15.21
N PRO A 266 -9.16 3.97 15.90
CA PRO A 266 -8.06 3.03 16.06
C PRO A 266 -8.46 1.73 16.79
N GLU A 267 -9.29 1.82 17.82
CA GLU A 267 -9.77 0.66 18.59
C GLU A 267 -10.71 -0.20 17.74
N VAL A 268 -11.57 0.41 16.92
CA VAL A 268 -12.40 -0.31 15.94
C VAL A 268 -11.51 -1.07 14.96
N ASN A 269 -10.44 -0.43 14.46
CA ASN A 269 -9.47 -1.07 13.58
C ASN A 269 -8.72 -2.23 14.24
N ILE A 270 -8.35 -2.10 15.51
CA ILE A 270 -7.66 -3.15 16.27
C ILE A 270 -8.59 -4.33 16.55
N ALA A 271 -9.83 -4.06 16.99
CA ALA A 271 -10.76 -5.10 17.38
C ALA A 271 -11.40 -5.85 16.21
N PHE A 272 -11.63 -5.17 15.08
CA PHE A 272 -12.43 -5.69 13.96
C PHE A 272 -11.71 -5.65 12.61
N GLY A 273 -10.47 -5.16 12.58
CA GLY A 273 -9.66 -5.00 11.37
C GLY A 273 -9.96 -3.70 10.61
N ARG A 274 -9.03 -3.28 9.74
CA ARG A 274 -9.12 -2.02 8.98
C ARG A 274 -10.41 -1.87 8.15
N GLY A 275 -10.93 -2.98 7.61
CA GLY A 275 -12.19 -2.94 6.86
C GLY A 275 -13.38 -2.47 7.69
N ALA A 276 -13.36 -2.64 9.02
CA ALA A 276 -14.40 -2.11 9.91
C ALA A 276 -14.26 -0.60 10.11
N GLY A 277 -13.04 -0.09 10.16
CA GLY A 277 -12.81 1.35 10.20
C GLY A 277 -13.19 2.04 8.89
N ASP A 278 -12.90 1.43 7.75
CA ASP A 278 -13.32 1.96 6.43
C ASP A 278 -14.85 1.99 6.32
N GLU A 279 -15.54 0.95 6.82
CA GLU A 279 -17.00 0.89 6.92
C GLU A 279 -17.53 1.97 7.87
N ALA A 280 -16.87 2.19 9.01
CA ALA A 280 -17.23 3.23 9.96
C ALA A 280 -17.13 4.64 9.35
N ILE A 281 -16.03 4.93 8.65
CA ILE A 281 -15.83 6.21 7.96
C ILE A 281 -16.87 6.41 6.86
N SER A 282 -17.15 5.37 6.07
CA SER A 282 -18.16 5.42 5.01
C SER A 282 -19.57 5.66 5.56
N THR A 283 -19.94 4.96 6.64
CA THR A 283 -21.23 5.12 7.32
C THR A 283 -21.36 6.53 7.88
N PHE A 284 -20.29 7.05 8.52
CA PHE A 284 -20.29 8.41 9.03
C PHE A 284 -20.46 9.45 7.92
N ALA A 285 -19.74 9.31 6.82
CA ALA A 285 -19.84 10.18 5.66
C ALA A 285 -21.26 10.24 5.08
N GLN A 286 -21.93 9.08 4.95
CA GLN A 286 -23.31 8.99 4.50
C GLN A 286 -24.28 9.64 5.51
N THR A 287 -24.08 9.38 6.80
CA THR A 287 -24.90 9.98 7.87
C THR A 287 -24.79 11.51 7.85
N LEU A 288 -23.56 12.05 7.72
CA LEU A 288 -23.37 13.50 7.56
C LEU A 288 -24.16 14.04 6.36
N ARG A 289 -24.04 13.41 5.19
CA ARG A 289 -24.74 13.88 3.98
C ARG A 289 -26.26 13.88 4.12
N MET A 290 -26.82 12.88 4.80
CA MET A 290 -28.26 12.78 5.02
C MET A 290 -28.79 13.76 6.08
N THR A 291 -27.94 14.19 7.01
CA THR A 291 -28.34 15.00 8.17
C THR A 291 -28.17 16.50 7.93
N VAL A 292 -27.13 16.90 7.19
CA VAL A 292 -26.82 18.32 6.96
C VAL A 292 -27.65 18.91 5.82
N PRO A 293 -27.87 20.23 5.79
CA PRO A 293 -28.59 20.89 4.69
C PRO A 293 -27.94 20.58 3.33
N VAL A 294 -28.76 20.51 2.28
CA VAL A 294 -28.31 20.21 0.91
C VAL A 294 -27.20 21.15 0.43
N MET A 295 -27.28 22.42 0.81
CA MET A 295 -26.32 23.46 0.42
C MET A 295 -25.05 23.48 1.29
N ALA A 296 -25.00 22.69 2.34
CA ALA A 296 -23.79 22.61 3.17
C ALA A 296 -22.66 21.91 2.42
N ALA A 297 -21.46 22.48 2.48
CA ALA A 297 -20.26 21.83 1.99
C ALA A 297 -19.74 20.84 3.04
N ILE A 298 -19.45 19.61 2.63
CA ILE A 298 -18.85 18.60 3.49
C ILE A 298 -17.49 18.25 2.91
N GLY A 299 -16.44 18.31 3.72
CA GLY A 299 -15.08 17.97 3.33
C GLY A 299 -14.50 16.86 4.22
N HIS A 300 -13.85 15.89 3.61
CA HIS A 300 -13.06 14.88 4.30
C HIS A 300 -11.64 15.39 4.50
N GLN A 301 -11.18 15.46 5.76
CA GLN A 301 -9.86 16.01 6.10
C GLN A 301 -8.82 14.91 6.31
N SER A 302 -9.13 13.91 7.10
CA SER A 302 -8.23 12.78 7.39
C SER A 302 -9.00 11.65 8.05
N ALA A 303 -8.50 10.44 7.96
CA ALA A 303 -9.02 9.21 8.57
C ALA A 303 -10.52 9.22 8.95
N GLY A 304 -10.89 9.72 10.11
CA GLY A 304 -12.30 9.84 10.57
C GLY A 304 -12.77 11.28 10.75
N ARG A 305 -12.00 12.30 10.28
CA ARG A 305 -12.31 13.72 10.49
C ARG A 305 -12.94 14.36 9.26
N PHE A 306 -14.08 15.01 9.48
CA PHE A 306 -14.84 15.74 8.47
C PHE A 306 -15.09 17.17 8.92
N PHE A 307 -15.19 18.06 7.94
CA PHE A 307 -15.68 19.43 8.13
C PHE A 307 -16.99 19.62 7.41
N VAL A 308 -17.91 20.34 8.06
CA VAL A 308 -19.19 20.75 7.50
C VAL A 308 -19.26 22.28 7.59
N LEU A 309 -19.40 22.94 6.45
CA LEU A 309 -19.65 24.37 6.35
C LEU A 309 -21.11 24.61 6.00
N ALA A 310 -21.84 25.26 6.86
CA ALA A 310 -23.25 25.51 6.67
C ALA A 310 -23.61 26.99 6.96
N SER A 311 -24.57 27.54 6.21
CA SER A 311 -25.19 28.82 6.54
C SER A 311 -26.10 28.65 7.74
N VAL A 312 -25.99 29.56 8.70
CA VAL A 312 -26.78 29.58 9.94
C VAL A 312 -27.22 31.00 10.27
N THR A 313 -28.33 31.14 10.96
CA THR A 313 -28.83 32.43 11.40
C THR A 313 -28.43 32.80 12.82
N SER A 314 -27.94 31.81 13.59
CA SER A 314 -27.50 31.98 14.98
C SER A 314 -26.57 30.85 15.40
N GLU A 315 -25.88 31.05 16.51
CA GLU A 315 -25.05 30.02 17.14
C GLU A 315 -25.90 28.83 17.63
N SER A 316 -27.11 29.08 18.12
CA SER A 316 -28.02 28.01 18.52
C SER A 316 -28.44 27.11 17.35
N GLU A 317 -28.54 27.64 16.13
CA GLU A 317 -28.80 26.83 14.93
C GLU A 317 -27.61 25.97 14.58
N ALA A 318 -26.39 26.48 14.72
CA ALA A 318 -25.17 25.71 14.53
C ALA A 318 -25.06 24.55 15.55
N LEU A 319 -25.36 24.82 16.82
CA LEU A 319 -25.42 23.80 17.86
C LEU A 319 -26.49 22.73 17.58
N ALA A 320 -27.70 23.15 17.21
CA ALA A 320 -28.77 22.22 16.85
C ALA A 320 -28.41 21.34 15.63
N LEU A 321 -27.64 21.86 14.67
CA LEU A 321 -27.12 21.07 13.55
C LEU A 321 -26.13 20.02 14.02
N ALA A 322 -25.20 20.38 14.90
CA ALA A 322 -24.21 19.45 15.45
C ALA A 322 -24.89 18.36 16.31
N GLU A 323 -25.91 18.70 17.11
CA GLU A 323 -26.69 17.72 17.88
C GLU A 323 -27.43 16.73 16.97
N ARG A 324 -28.02 17.20 15.87
CA ARG A 324 -28.66 16.31 14.88
C ARG A 324 -27.65 15.35 14.27
N ILE A 325 -26.43 15.80 13.95
CA ILE A 325 -25.36 14.94 13.43
C ILE A 325 -25.01 13.87 14.47
N GLN A 326 -24.84 14.25 15.74
CA GLN A 326 -24.48 13.33 16.81
C GLN A 326 -25.55 12.26 17.03
N ILE A 327 -26.83 12.66 17.09
CA ILE A 327 -27.97 11.74 17.25
C ILE A 327 -28.07 10.79 16.06
N ALA A 328 -28.01 11.31 14.83
CA ALA A 328 -28.10 10.50 13.61
C ALA A 328 -27.00 9.45 13.53
N LEU A 329 -25.79 9.78 14.02
CA LEU A 329 -24.66 8.85 14.02
C LEU A 329 -24.89 7.69 15.01
N VAL A 330 -25.39 7.98 16.21
CA VAL A 330 -25.70 6.94 17.21
C VAL A 330 -26.85 6.04 16.73
N ASP A 331 -27.80 6.58 15.97
CA ASP A 331 -28.94 5.84 15.44
C ASP A 331 -28.62 5.02 14.19
N THR A 332 -27.45 5.24 13.57
CA THR A 332 -27.00 4.52 12.38
C THR A 332 -25.96 3.47 12.74
N PRO A 333 -26.33 2.18 12.97
CA PRO A 333 -25.36 1.12 13.25
C PRO A 333 -24.55 0.78 11.99
N LEU A 334 -23.39 0.17 12.19
CA LEU A 334 -22.59 -0.35 11.06
C LEU A 334 -23.36 -1.47 10.33
N PRO A 335 -23.46 -1.43 8.98
CA PRO A 335 -24.25 -2.36 8.18
C PRO A 335 -23.99 -3.83 8.47
N ASP A 336 -22.72 -4.23 8.48
CA ASP A 336 -22.31 -5.63 8.73
C ASP A 336 -22.20 -5.98 10.23
N ARG A 337 -22.35 -4.98 11.13
CA ARG A 337 -22.11 -5.12 12.57
C ARG A 337 -23.10 -4.30 13.38
N GLN A 338 -24.36 -4.64 13.28
CA GLN A 338 -25.49 -3.92 13.87
C GLN A 338 -25.39 -3.63 15.39
N LYS A 339 -24.45 -4.25 16.10
CA LYS A 339 -24.19 -3.99 17.52
C LYS A 339 -23.19 -2.85 17.78
N ILE A 340 -22.47 -2.40 16.75
CA ILE A 340 -21.49 -1.31 16.87
C ILE A 340 -22.17 -0.01 16.48
N ARG A 341 -22.22 0.92 17.41
CA ARG A 341 -22.67 2.29 17.21
C ARG A 341 -21.47 3.21 17.25
N LEU A 342 -21.40 4.12 16.30
CA LEU A 342 -20.35 5.11 16.24
C LEU A 342 -20.72 6.31 17.08
N THR A 343 -19.71 6.92 17.70
CA THR A 343 -19.80 8.25 18.30
C THR A 343 -18.79 9.17 17.65
N ALA A 344 -19.02 10.46 17.74
CA ALA A 344 -18.09 11.47 17.25
C ALA A 344 -17.93 12.62 18.22
N SER A 345 -16.72 13.16 18.27
CA SER A 345 -16.40 14.42 18.92
C SER A 345 -16.63 15.57 17.95
N LEU A 346 -17.41 16.56 18.32
CA LEU A 346 -17.75 17.69 17.48
C LEU A 346 -17.26 19.00 18.06
N GLY A 347 -16.67 19.85 17.20
CA GLY A 347 -16.30 21.23 17.50
C GLY A 347 -17.02 22.18 16.56
N ILE A 348 -17.48 23.32 17.04
CA ILE A 348 -18.19 24.33 16.27
C ILE A 348 -17.45 25.66 16.37
N ALA A 349 -17.33 26.36 15.24
CA ALA A 349 -16.95 27.75 15.20
C ALA A 349 -17.88 28.51 14.24
N THR A 350 -18.27 29.72 14.63
CA THR A 350 -19.20 30.55 13.85
C THR A 350 -18.54 31.83 13.37
N SER A 351 -19.04 32.37 12.27
CA SER A 351 -18.59 33.67 11.78
C SER A 351 -18.98 34.82 12.73
N PHE A 352 -19.91 34.60 13.65
CA PHE A 352 -20.29 35.60 14.66
C PHE A 352 -19.17 35.90 15.63
N ASP A 353 -18.36 34.88 16.00
CA ASP A 353 -17.27 34.99 16.97
C ASP A 353 -15.88 35.09 16.32
N HIS A 354 -15.68 34.41 15.18
CA HIS A 354 -14.37 34.25 14.55
C HIS A 354 -14.22 34.97 13.20
N GLY A 355 -15.26 35.68 12.74
CA GLY A 355 -15.30 36.30 11.41
C GLY A 355 -15.31 35.26 10.27
N TYR A 356 -14.99 35.70 9.05
CA TYR A 356 -15.10 34.91 7.84
C TYR A 356 -13.79 34.30 7.37
N ALA A 357 -12.71 34.40 8.15
CA ALA A 357 -11.44 33.77 7.79
C ALA A 357 -11.47 32.26 8.03
N LEU A 358 -11.38 31.43 6.96
CA LEU A 358 -11.38 29.97 7.06
C LEU A 358 -10.32 29.45 8.03
N THR A 359 -9.15 30.09 8.08
CA THR A 359 -8.04 29.70 8.98
C THR A 359 -8.42 29.88 10.45
N ALA A 360 -9.11 30.97 10.80
CA ALA A 360 -9.56 31.22 12.17
C ALA A 360 -10.64 30.22 12.58
N LEU A 361 -11.65 30.01 11.73
CA LEU A 361 -12.71 29.03 11.96
C LEU A 361 -12.13 27.60 12.12
N THR A 362 -11.20 27.24 11.26
CA THR A 362 -10.56 25.91 11.32
C THR A 362 -9.75 25.72 12.60
N ALA A 363 -8.97 26.74 13.02
CA ALA A 363 -8.20 26.66 14.25
C ALA A 363 -9.10 26.49 15.48
N ALA A 364 -10.18 27.25 15.59
CA ALA A 364 -11.16 27.14 16.66
C ALA A 364 -11.84 25.76 16.69
N VAL A 365 -12.27 25.25 15.53
CA VAL A 365 -12.89 23.95 15.41
C VAL A 365 -11.94 22.82 15.81
N VAL A 366 -10.70 22.84 15.34
CA VAL A 366 -9.71 21.81 15.67
C VAL A 366 -9.42 21.79 17.17
N SER A 367 -9.23 22.96 17.79
CA SER A 367 -9.03 23.10 19.25
C SER A 367 -10.22 22.53 20.02
N SER A 368 -11.46 22.85 19.60
CA SER A 368 -12.69 22.35 20.25
C SER A 368 -12.82 20.83 20.12
N VAL A 369 -12.55 20.24 18.95
CA VAL A 369 -12.56 18.77 18.76
C VAL A 369 -11.51 18.11 19.64
N GLU A 370 -10.31 18.65 19.77
CA GLU A 370 -9.25 18.09 20.62
C GLU A 370 -9.64 18.16 22.10
N GLN A 371 -10.29 19.24 22.53
CA GLN A 371 -10.82 19.38 23.89
C GLN A 371 -11.86 18.27 24.17
N VAL A 372 -12.81 18.04 23.27
CA VAL A 372 -13.81 16.97 23.40
C VAL A 372 -13.14 15.61 23.49
N LYS A 373 -12.18 15.33 22.62
CA LYS A 373 -11.45 14.04 22.63
C LYS A 373 -10.69 13.80 23.93
N SER A 374 -10.04 14.84 24.45
CA SER A 374 -9.31 14.74 25.73
C SER A 374 -10.25 14.51 26.93
N ALA A 375 -11.50 14.97 26.84
CA ALA A 375 -12.54 14.76 27.85
C ALA A 375 -13.28 13.41 27.75
N GLY A 376 -12.91 12.55 26.78
CA GLY A 376 -13.50 11.21 26.63
C GLY A 376 -14.33 11.02 25.34
N GLY A 377 -14.50 12.05 24.54
CA GLY A 377 -15.23 11.98 23.26
C GLY A 377 -16.75 12.11 23.43
N ASN A 378 -17.47 11.90 22.30
CA ASN A 378 -18.93 11.89 22.23
C ASN A 378 -19.61 13.13 22.83
N HIS A 379 -19.06 14.30 22.58
CA HIS A 379 -19.55 15.58 23.08
C HIS A 379 -19.42 16.68 22.02
N ILE A 380 -20.08 17.81 22.24
CA ILE A 380 -20.04 18.99 21.37
C ILE A 380 -19.48 20.17 22.16
N VAL A 381 -18.51 20.87 21.57
CA VAL A 381 -17.94 22.12 22.12
C VAL A 381 -18.02 23.23 21.09
N VAL A 382 -18.51 24.38 21.52
CA VAL A 382 -18.45 25.61 20.72
C VAL A 382 -17.17 26.34 21.06
N GLY A 383 -16.36 26.59 20.05
CA GLY A 383 -15.12 27.36 20.20
C GLY A 383 -15.45 28.83 20.42
N THR A 384 -15.03 29.38 21.55
CA THR A 384 -15.11 30.83 21.85
C THR A 384 -13.83 31.51 21.40
N SER A 385 -13.95 32.74 20.90
CA SER A 385 -12.78 33.64 20.73
C SER A 385 -12.31 34.08 22.11
N ASP A 386 -11.06 33.78 22.46
CA ASP A 386 -10.40 34.35 23.63
C ASP A 386 -10.23 35.88 23.48
#